data_3b5900da163e2f391daf8a07ac2c71cd
#
_entry.id   3b5900da163e2f391daf8a07ac2c71cd
#
_cell.length_a   1.000
_cell.length_b   1.000
_cell.length_c   1.000
_cell.angle_alpha   90.00
_cell.angle_beta   90.00
_cell.angle_gamma   90.00
#
_symmetry.space_group_name_H-M   'P 1'
#
loop_
_entity.id
_entity.type
_entity.pdbx_description
1 polymer ?
#
loop_
_entity_poly.entity_id
_entity_poly.type
_entity_poly.pdbx_seq_one_letter_code
_entity_poly.pdbx_strand_id
1 'polypeptide(L)'
;MKIFNPADYNEPPRADMFLPDFLKYFGFFLDAAAIVFLVATFITQIWGLIIGALICGGLGVAAWLCWKNQTVRIIDDSRFEYTTFLGKKTVYNFSDITALRVNQDSMTLILTNGKVHIESMVHMSQALADKIDQSIEKTSGD
;
A
#
# COMPACT_ATOMS: atom_id res chain seq x y z
N MET A 1 -2.93 11.07 -2.78
CA MET A 1 -3.52 10.01 -3.63
C MET A 1 -3.61 10.50 -5.06
N LYS A 2 -3.12 9.71 -5.99
CA LYS A 2 -3.17 10.03 -7.42
C LYS A 2 -4.25 9.18 -8.09
N ILE A 3 -5.27 9.83 -8.65
CA ILE A 3 -6.30 9.15 -9.44
C ILE A 3 -5.79 8.95 -10.87
N PHE A 4 -5.97 7.77 -11.42
CA PHE A 4 -5.60 7.45 -12.79
C PHE A 4 -6.74 6.73 -13.52
N ASN A 5 -6.77 6.85 -14.86
CA ASN A 5 -7.66 6.08 -15.69
C ASN A 5 -6.83 4.94 -16.35
N PRO A 6 -7.22 3.65 -16.20
CA PRO A 6 -6.52 2.54 -16.84
C PRO A 6 -6.37 2.68 -18.36
N ALA A 7 -7.29 3.38 -19.01
CA ALA A 7 -7.23 3.63 -20.45
C ALA A 7 -6.08 4.54 -20.90
N ASP A 8 -5.51 5.31 -19.96
CA ASP A 8 -4.41 6.24 -20.25
C ASP A 8 -3.01 5.57 -20.18
N TYR A 9 -2.97 4.29 -19.82
CA TYR A 9 -1.73 3.53 -19.68
C TYR A 9 -1.46 2.66 -20.90
N ASN A 10 -0.23 2.71 -21.42
CA ASN A 10 0.24 1.82 -22.50
C ASN A 10 0.37 0.36 -22.04
N GLU A 11 0.56 0.15 -20.73
CA GLU A 11 0.57 -1.16 -20.08
C GLU A 11 -0.53 -1.20 -19.01
N PRO A 12 -1.19 -2.36 -18.80
CA PRO A 12 -2.21 -2.46 -17.78
C PRO A 12 -1.60 -2.19 -16.39
N PRO A 13 -2.24 -1.36 -15.55
CA PRO A 13 -1.78 -1.10 -14.20
C PRO A 13 -1.80 -2.40 -13.36
N ARG A 14 -0.91 -2.49 -12.37
CA ARG A 14 -0.79 -3.67 -11.50
C ARG A 14 -2.08 -4.04 -10.77
N ALA A 15 -2.84 -3.04 -10.39
CA ALA A 15 -4.09 -3.16 -9.63
C ALA A 15 -4.91 -1.87 -9.75
N ASP A 16 -6.11 -1.85 -9.18
CA ASP A 16 -6.94 -0.63 -9.10
C ASP A 16 -6.42 0.35 -8.05
N MET A 17 -5.71 -0.15 -7.03
CA MET A 17 -4.94 0.64 -6.08
C MET A 17 -3.60 -0.02 -5.85
N PHE A 18 -2.53 0.74 -5.91
CA PHE A 18 -1.16 0.26 -5.66
C PHE A 18 -0.25 1.40 -5.20
N LEU A 19 0.84 1.03 -4.54
CA LEU A 19 1.85 1.98 -4.10
C LEU A 19 2.81 2.35 -5.26
N PRO A 20 3.34 3.59 -5.28
CA PRO A 20 4.22 4.05 -6.34
C PRO A 20 5.56 3.31 -6.36
N ASP A 21 6.18 3.22 -7.53
CA ASP A 21 7.47 2.53 -7.72
C ASP A 21 8.62 3.17 -6.93
N PHE A 22 8.50 4.43 -6.55
CA PHE A 22 9.42 5.09 -5.63
C PHE A 22 9.69 4.24 -4.38
N LEU A 23 8.66 3.62 -3.80
CA LEU A 23 8.78 2.82 -2.58
C LEU A 23 9.66 1.58 -2.80
N LYS A 24 9.61 0.97 -3.98
CA LYS A 24 10.50 -0.13 -4.38
C LYS A 24 11.96 0.32 -4.40
N TYR A 25 12.24 1.43 -5.06
CA TYR A 25 13.61 1.95 -5.17
C TYR A 25 14.14 2.42 -3.82
N PHE A 26 13.29 3.02 -3.00
CA PHE A 26 13.64 3.41 -1.64
C PHE A 26 13.98 2.16 -0.78
N GLY A 27 13.21 1.08 -0.91
CA GLY A 27 13.51 -0.18 -0.25
C GLY A 27 14.88 -0.72 -0.66
N PHE A 28 15.18 -0.80 -1.95
CA PHE A 28 16.49 -1.25 -2.45
C PHE A 28 17.65 -0.37 -1.98
N PHE A 29 17.44 0.94 -1.90
CA PHE A 29 18.45 1.86 -1.37
C PHE A 29 18.76 1.57 0.11
N LEU A 30 17.74 1.32 0.93
CA LEU A 30 17.92 0.96 2.34
C LEU A 30 18.60 -0.40 2.51
N ASP A 31 18.25 -1.39 1.68
CA ASP A 31 18.90 -2.70 1.71
C ASP A 31 20.38 -2.61 1.30
N ALA A 32 20.70 -1.80 0.30
CA ALA A 32 22.09 -1.52 -0.07
C ALA A 32 22.86 -0.84 1.08
N ALA A 33 22.26 0.13 1.76
CA ALA A 33 22.84 0.76 2.94
C ALA A 33 23.07 -0.25 4.07
N ALA A 34 22.15 -1.18 4.29
CA ALA A 34 22.31 -2.26 5.28
C ALA A 34 23.55 -3.12 4.98
N ILE A 35 23.76 -3.47 3.71
CA ILE A 35 24.94 -4.22 3.28
C ILE A 35 26.23 -3.42 3.57
N VAL A 36 26.24 -2.12 3.27
CA VAL A 36 27.39 -1.25 3.57
C VAL A 36 27.68 -1.22 5.07
N PHE A 37 26.66 -1.10 5.92
CA PHE A 37 26.82 -1.16 7.38
C PHE A 37 27.41 -2.51 7.85
N LEU A 38 26.95 -3.63 7.28
CA LEU A 38 27.48 -4.96 7.61
C LEU A 38 28.97 -5.06 7.23
N VAL A 39 29.32 -4.66 6.01
CA VAL A 39 30.72 -4.69 5.55
C VAL A 39 31.60 -3.79 6.43
N ALA A 40 31.12 -2.58 6.73
CA ALA A 40 31.85 -1.66 7.62
C ALA A 40 32.04 -2.25 9.02
N THR A 41 31.08 -2.99 9.57
CA THR A 41 31.22 -3.67 10.86
C THR A 41 32.41 -4.62 10.86
N PHE A 42 32.55 -5.45 9.82
CA PHE A 42 33.63 -6.41 9.73
C PHE A 42 35.01 -5.75 9.53
N ILE A 43 35.07 -4.67 8.76
CA ILE A 43 36.32 -3.94 8.51
C ILE A 43 36.77 -3.16 9.74
N THR A 44 35.85 -2.43 10.38
CA THR A 44 36.18 -1.51 11.48
C THR A 44 36.11 -2.14 12.87
N GLN A 45 35.49 -3.34 12.97
CA GLN A 45 35.20 -4.02 14.23
C GLN A 45 34.29 -3.19 15.18
N ILE A 46 33.54 -2.23 14.62
CA ILE A 46 32.57 -1.41 15.38
C ILE A 46 31.22 -2.12 15.36
N TRP A 47 30.98 -2.98 16.32
CA TRP A 47 29.78 -3.84 16.39
C TRP A 47 28.46 -3.08 16.48
N GLY A 48 28.48 -1.81 16.93
CA GLY A 48 27.29 -0.96 16.95
C GLY A 48 26.67 -0.69 15.57
N LEU A 49 27.45 -0.81 14.48
CA LEU A 49 26.96 -0.62 13.11
C LEU A 49 25.97 -1.74 12.68
N ILE A 50 25.97 -2.90 13.35
CA ILE A 50 24.99 -3.95 13.11
C ILE A 50 23.55 -3.44 13.37
N ILE A 51 23.36 -2.61 14.38
CA ILE A 51 22.05 -2.01 14.68
C ILE A 51 21.57 -1.17 13.49
N GLY A 52 22.46 -0.38 12.89
CA GLY A 52 22.15 0.37 11.68
C GLY A 52 21.78 -0.54 10.50
N ALA A 53 22.52 -1.64 10.32
CA ALA A 53 22.22 -2.64 9.29
C ALA A 53 20.85 -3.29 9.48
N LEU A 54 20.50 -3.66 10.71
CA LEU A 54 19.21 -4.27 11.03
C LEU A 54 18.04 -3.30 10.80
N ILE A 55 18.19 -2.04 11.19
CA ILE A 55 17.17 -1.01 10.98
C ILE A 55 16.98 -0.76 9.48
N CYS A 56 18.06 -0.50 8.75
CA CYS A 56 17.98 -0.23 7.31
C CYS A 56 17.42 -1.44 6.54
N GLY A 57 17.92 -2.64 6.79
CA GLY A 57 17.44 -3.86 6.14
C GLY A 57 15.98 -4.17 6.48
N GLY A 58 15.58 -4.02 7.75
CA GLY A 58 14.19 -4.20 8.15
C GLY A 58 13.23 -3.23 7.46
N LEU A 59 13.59 -1.95 7.42
CA LEU A 59 12.80 -0.93 6.73
C LEU A 59 12.80 -1.11 5.21
N GLY A 60 13.93 -1.51 4.61
CA GLY A 60 14.05 -1.79 3.19
C GLY A 60 13.13 -2.93 2.75
N VAL A 61 13.19 -4.06 3.45
CA VAL A 61 12.32 -5.22 3.21
C VAL A 61 10.84 -4.84 3.43
N ALA A 62 10.51 -4.10 4.49
CA ALA A 62 9.15 -3.66 4.75
C ALA A 62 8.62 -2.76 3.62
N ALA A 63 9.40 -1.79 3.16
CA ALA A 63 9.03 -0.92 2.04
C ALA A 63 8.78 -1.72 0.75
N TRP A 64 9.63 -2.69 0.45
CA TRP A 64 9.49 -3.55 -0.71
C TRP A 64 8.24 -4.45 -0.63
N LEU A 65 7.96 -5.03 0.56
CA LEU A 65 6.76 -5.83 0.79
C LEU A 65 5.48 -4.99 0.64
N CYS A 66 5.46 -3.76 1.18
CA CYS A 66 4.35 -2.84 0.99
C CYS A 66 4.12 -2.56 -0.49
N TRP A 67 5.17 -2.20 -1.22
CA TRP A 67 5.10 -1.94 -2.66
C TRP A 67 4.57 -3.15 -3.43
N LYS A 68 5.08 -4.35 -3.13
CA LYS A 68 4.73 -5.57 -3.87
C LYS A 68 3.32 -6.06 -3.58
N ASN A 69 2.92 -6.06 -2.32
CA ASN A 69 1.74 -6.79 -1.86
C ASN A 69 0.53 -5.88 -1.62
N GLN A 70 0.73 -4.67 -1.11
CA GLN A 70 -0.37 -3.82 -0.69
C GLN A 70 -1.13 -3.26 -1.89
N THR A 71 -2.22 -3.92 -2.24
CA THR A 71 -3.03 -3.60 -3.43
C THR A 71 -4.51 -3.78 -3.16
N VAL A 72 -5.33 -3.07 -3.93
CA VAL A 72 -6.79 -3.31 -4.03
C VAL A 72 -7.12 -3.60 -5.49
N ARG A 73 -7.93 -4.62 -5.72
CA ARG A 73 -8.44 -4.98 -7.04
C ARG A 73 -9.96 -5.08 -7.02
N ILE A 74 -10.61 -4.49 -7.99
CA ILE A 74 -12.02 -4.69 -8.24
C ILE A 74 -12.19 -6.08 -8.85
N ILE A 75 -13.00 -6.95 -8.20
CA ILE A 75 -13.33 -8.27 -8.72
C ILE A 75 -14.54 -8.17 -9.65
N ASP A 76 -15.60 -7.52 -9.16
CA ASP A 76 -16.85 -7.28 -9.88
C ASP A 76 -17.52 -5.99 -9.38
N ASP A 77 -18.71 -5.69 -9.84
CA ASP A 77 -19.44 -4.47 -9.48
C ASP A 77 -19.75 -4.35 -7.98
N SER A 78 -19.73 -5.46 -7.25
CA SER A 78 -20.14 -5.53 -5.84
C SER A 78 -18.98 -5.80 -4.88
N ARG A 79 -17.83 -6.31 -5.36
CA ARG A 79 -16.74 -6.82 -4.53
C ARG A 79 -15.38 -6.31 -4.95
N PHE A 80 -14.48 -6.20 -3.95
CA PHE A 80 -13.07 -5.92 -4.19
C PHE A 80 -12.18 -6.81 -3.31
N GLU A 81 -10.97 -7.10 -3.78
CA GLU A 81 -9.93 -7.82 -3.05
C GLU A 81 -8.93 -6.82 -2.50
N TYR A 82 -8.68 -6.87 -1.19
CA TYR A 82 -7.61 -6.14 -0.53
C TYR A 82 -6.49 -7.10 -0.15
N THR A 83 -5.28 -6.79 -0.55
CA THR A 83 -4.08 -7.53 -0.16
C THR A 83 -3.26 -6.69 0.81
N THR A 84 -2.97 -7.25 1.99
CA THR A 84 -2.13 -6.60 3.02
C THR A 84 -0.66 -6.63 2.60
N PHE A 85 0.20 -5.86 3.29
CA PHE A 85 1.64 -5.85 3.02
C PHE A 85 2.30 -7.25 3.19
N LEU A 86 1.76 -8.12 4.04
CA LEU A 86 2.21 -9.52 4.19
C LEU A 86 1.66 -10.47 3.13
N GLY A 87 0.86 -9.97 2.18
CA GLY A 87 0.30 -10.77 1.09
C GLY A 87 -1.00 -11.50 1.45
N LYS A 88 -1.60 -11.24 2.63
CA LYS A 88 -2.90 -11.79 2.99
C LYS A 88 -4.00 -11.11 2.18
N LYS A 89 -4.77 -11.90 1.45
CA LYS A 89 -5.89 -11.46 0.62
C LYS A 89 -7.21 -11.60 1.37
N THR A 90 -8.04 -10.57 1.28
CA THR A 90 -9.38 -10.57 1.84
C THR A 90 -10.33 -9.91 0.85
N VAL A 91 -11.48 -10.56 0.61
CA VAL A 91 -12.52 -10.03 -0.27
C VAL A 91 -13.56 -9.31 0.57
N TYR A 92 -13.90 -8.09 0.18
CA TYR A 92 -14.92 -7.27 0.81
C TYR A 92 -15.98 -6.87 -0.22
N ASN A 93 -17.21 -6.60 0.26
CA ASN A 93 -18.25 -6.01 -0.57
C ASN A 93 -18.19 -4.48 -0.46
N PHE A 94 -18.45 -3.78 -1.56
CA PHE A 94 -18.56 -2.32 -1.53
C PHE A 94 -19.71 -1.85 -0.62
N SER A 95 -20.80 -2.64 -0.54
CA SER A 95 -21.93 -2.38 0.35
C SER A 95 -21.62 -2.44 1.83
N ASP A 96 -20.52 -3.10 2.21
CA ASP A 96 -20.07 -3.18 3.62
C ASP A 96 -19.30 -1.92 4.07
N ILE A 97 -18.98 -1.02 3.16
CA ILE A 97 -18.33 0.26 3.49
C ILE A 97 -19.35 1.15 4.21
N THR A 98 -19.10 1.40 5.49
CA THR A 98 -19.99 2.20 6.33
C THR A 98 -19.54 3.64 6.49
N ALA A 99 -18.23 3.88 6.45
CA ALA A 99 -17.66 5.21 6.59
C ALA A 99 -16.26 5.32 5.96
N LEU A 100 -15.88 6.55 5.70
CA LEU A 100 -14.53 6.93 5.28
C LEU A 100 -13.94 7.86 6.33
N ARG A 101 -12.83 7.48 6.92
CA ARG A 101 -12.05 8.33 7.80
C ARG A 101 -10.82 8.84 7.07
N VAL A 102 -10.79 10.14 6.82
CA VAL A 102 -9.64 10.81 6.18
C VAL A 102 -8.78 11.44 7.27
N ASN A 103 -7.50 11.07 7.30
CA ASN A 103 -6.47 11.71 8.08
C ASN A 103 -5.56 12.54 7.17
N GLN A 104 -4.60 13.24 7.76
CA GLN A 104 -3.68 14.10 6.99
C GLN A 104 -2.86 13.31 5.97
N ASP A 105 -2.41 12.11 6.32
CA ASP A 105 -1.49 11.28 5.51
C ASP A 105 -2.08 9.92 5.11
N SER A 106 -3.35 9.67 5.41
CA SER A 106 -3.97 8.37 5.12
C SER A 106 -5.48 8.45 5.09
N MET A 107 -6.07 7.43 4.50
CA MET A 107 -7.51 7.23 4.43
C MET A 107 -7.83 5.82 4.94
N THR A 108 -8.84 5.68 5.77
CA THR A 108 -9.30 4.39 6.27
C THR A 108 -10.74 4.15 5.88
N LEU A 109 -10.98 3.09 5.10
CA LEU A 109 -12.33 2.59 4.85
C LEU A 109 -12.76 1.76 6.04
N ILE A 110 -13.88 2.14 6.65
CA ILE A 110 -14.52 1.40 7.74
C ILE A 110 -15.61 0.54 7.13
N LEU A 111 -15.46 -0.77 7.30
CA LEU A 111 -16.42 -1.76 6.83
C LEU A 111 -17.11 -2.43 8.03
N THR A 112 -18.27 -3.05 7.81
CA THR A 112 -18.98 -3.81 8.86
C THR A 112 -18.16 -4.95 9.44
N ASN A 113 -17.28 -5.55 8.62
CA ASN A 113 -16.45 -6.71 8.97
C ASN A 113 -14.94 -6.44 8.99
N GLY A 114 -14.52 -5.18 8.95
CA GLY A 114 -13.09 -4.84 9.00
C GLY A 114 -12.77 -3.39 8.69
N LYS A 115 -11.49 -3.14 8.48
CA LYS A 115 -10.95 -1.84 8.08
C LYS A 115 -9.91 -2.02 6.98
N VAL A 116 -9.92 -1.13 6.01
CA VAL A 116 -8.91 -1.06 4.96
C VAL A 116 -8.18 0.28 5.09
N HIS A 117 -6.89 0.20 5.39
CA HIS A 117 -6.04 1.38 5.50
C HIS A 117 -5.38 1.67 4.15
N ILE A 118 -5.48 2.92 3.71
CA ILE A 118 -4.98 3.41 2.43
C ILE A 118 -4.05 4.58 2.69
N GLU A 119 -2.79 4.46 2.29
CA GLU A 119 -1.81 5.53 2.39
C GLU A 119 -2.07 6.65 1.38
N SER A 120 -1.71 7.88 1.73
CA SER A 120 -1.94 9.04 0.85
C SER A 120 -1.15 8.99 -0.46
N MET A 121 -0.03 8.26 -0.48
CA MET A 121 0.83 8.15 -1.65
C MET A 121 0.37 7.13 -2.71
N VAL A 122 -0.74 6.43 -2.49
CA VAL A 122 -1.23 5.41 -3.42
C VAL A 122 -1.68 6.00 -4.76
N HIS A 123 -1.56 5.18 -5.80
CA HIS A 123 -2.25 5.38 -7.07
C HIS A 123 -3.57 4.61 -7.03
N MET A 124 -4.68 5.29 -7.31
CA MET A 124 -6.02 4.71 -7.30
C MET A 124 -6.70 4.91 -8.66
N SER A 125 -7.35 3.86 -9.17
CA SER A 125 -8.13 3.98 -10.40
C SER A 125 -9.39 4.82 -10.18
N GLN A 126 -9.82 5.52 -11.23
CA GLN A 126 -11.07 6.30 -11.19
C GLN A 126 -12.27 5.39 -10.86
N ALA A 127 -12.31 4.18 -11.44
CA ALA A 127 -13.38 3.22 -11.18
C ALA A 127 -13.47 2.83 -9.69
N LEU A 128 -12.34 2.63 -9.02
CA LEU A 128 -12.33 2.30 -7.58
C LEU A 128 -12.77 3.51 -6.75
N ALA A 129 -12.29 4.71 -7.06
CA ALA A 129 -12.70 5.93 -6.37
C ALA A 129 -14.21 6.16 -6.48
N ASP A 130 -14.77 6.05 -7.68
CA ASP A 130 -16.21 6.22 -7.93
C ASP A 130 -17.06 5.20 -7.16
N LYS A 131 -16.62 3.94 -7.08
CA LYS A 131 -17.32 2.89 -6.32
C LYS A 131 -17.30 3.14 -4.82
N ILE A 132 -16.19 3.62 -4.28
CA ILE A 132 -16.08 4.01 -2.87
C ILE A 132 -17.02 5.16 -2.56
N ASP A 133 -17.01 6.21 -3.37
CA ASP A 133 -17.87 7.38 -3.19
C ASP A 133 -19.36 7.02 -3.25
N GLN A 134 -19.77 6.22 -4.25
CA GLN A 134 -21.15 5.73 -4.37
C GLN A 134 -21.59 4.89 -3.16
N SER A 135 -20.69 4.09 -2.58
CA SER A 135 -20.99 3.27 -1.41
C SER A 135 -21.20 4.13 -0.16
N ILE A 136 -20.42 5.19 0.00
CA ILE A 136 -20.54 6.13 1.12
C ILE A 136 -21.82 6.96 0.99
N GLU A 137 -22.15 7.45 -0.21
CA GLU A 137 -23.37 8.21 -0.47
C GLU A 137 -24.63 7.39 -0.12
N LYS A 138 -24.67 6.11 -0.52
CA LYS A 138 -25.79 5.21 -0.18
C LYS A 138 -25.95 5.02 1.32
N THR A 139 -24.84 4.90 2.05
CA THR A 139 -24.87 4.70 3.50
C THR A 139 -25.25 5.99 4.24
N SER A 140 -24.92 7.16 3.71
CA SER A 140 -25.24 8.46 4.31
C SER A 140 -26.67 8.94 4.01
N GLY A 141 -27.34 8.34 3.02
CA GLY A 141 -28.71 8.66 2.60
C GLY A 141 -29.81 7.86 3.31
N ASP A 142 -29.45 6.86 4.10
CA ASP A 142 -30.33 6.07 4.96
C ASP A 142 -30.25 6.57 6.42
#